data_05c2f225f675e9315e725ee63656a2c5
#
_entry.id   05c2f225f675e9315e725ee63656a2c5
#
_cell.length_a   1.000
_cell.length_b   1.000
_cell.length_c   1.000
_cell.angle_alpha   90.00
_cell.angle_beta   90.00
_cell.angle_gamma   90.00
#
_symmetry.space_group_name_H-M   'P 1'
#
loop_
_entity.id
_entity.type
_entity.pdbx_description
1 polymer ?
#
loop_
_entity_poly.entity_id
_entity_poly.type
_entity_poly.pdbx_seq_one_letter_code
_entity_poly.pdbx_strand_id
1 'polypeptide(L)'
;MAIRLAPTMRLKGKVGKGHIVNSEGDTEGNTWGKRAAWCDYYGPVDGQVVGVAIFDHPSNPKHPTWWHVRDYGLFAANPFGVHDFEKKAAGIGDIKIPAGESLTFKYRFYFHKGDEKQGKVAQQYREYAATK
;
A
#
# COMPACT_ATOMS: atom_id res chain seq x y z
N MET A 1 3.88 -8.23 0.82
CA MET A 1 4.40 -7.33 1.88
C MET A 1 3.25 -6.75 2.66
N ALA A 2 3.19 -6.92 3.99
CA ALA A 2 2.07 -6.48 4.81
C ALA A 2 2.49 -6.00 6.19
N ILE A 3 1.76 -5.01 6.73
CA ILE A 3 1.89 -4.52 8.11
C ILE A 3 0.52 -4.36 8.76
N ARG A 4 0.51 -4.21 10.08
CA ARG A 4 -0.65 -3.82 10.87
C ARG A 4 -0.39 -2.49 11.55
N LEU A 5 -1.40 -1.62 11.51
CA LEU A 5 -1.30 -0.27 12.07
C LEU A 5 -1.91 -0.19 13.47
N ALA A 6 -1.48 0.82 14.22
CA ALA A 6 -2.01 1.12 15.54
C ALA A 6 -3.53 1.34 15.51
N PRO A 7 -4.27 0.98 16.57
CA PRO A 7 -5.73 1.13 16.61
C PRO A 7 -6.22 2.55 16.31
N THR A 8 -5.52 3.57 16.75
CA THR A 8 -5.85 4.99 16.53
C THR A 8 -5.69 5.42 15.08
N MET A 9 -4.85 4.75 14.31
CA MET A 9 -4.64 5.00 12.87
C MET A 9 -5.67 4.30 11.97
N ARG A 10 -6.52 3.43 12.50
CA ARG A 10 -7.54 2.74 11.70
C ARG A 10 -8.61 3.71 11.22
N LEU A 11 -9.24 3.40 10.09
CA LEU A 11 -10.44 4.13 9.63
C LEU A 11 -11.63 3.88 10.55
N LYS A 12 -11.76 2.66 11.04
CA LYS A 12 -12.87 2.21 11.88
C LYS A 12 -12.40 1.74 13.25
N GLY A 13 -13.37 1.67 14.17
CA GLY A 13 -13.18 1.28 15.56
C GLY A 13 -13.40 2.46 16.51
N LYS A 14 -13.50 2.17 17.80
CA LYS A 14 -13.84 3.17 18.83
C LYS A 14 -12.85 4.34 18.91
N VAL A 15 -11.59 4.09 18.57
CA VAL A 15 -10.50 5.08 18.67
C VAL A 15 -9.88 5.41 17.30
N GLY A 16 -10.36 4.81 16.22
CA GLY A 16 -9.85 5.00 14.88
C GLY A 16 -10.20 6.38 14.32
N LYS A 17 -9.19 7.12 13.86
CA LYS A 17 -9.33 8.43 13.20
C LYS A 17 -8.33 8.55 12.04
N GLY A 18 -8.08 7.44 11.37
CA GLY A 18 -7.11 7.39 10.27
C GLY A 18 -7.72 7.66 8.91
N HIS A 19 -6.82 7.77 7.94
CA HIS A 19 -7.13 8.01 6.54
C HIS A 19 -6.24 7.16 5.65
N ILE A 20 -6.75 6.79 4.48
CA ILE A 20 -6.01 6.06 3.44
C ILE A 20 -6.11 6.86 2.15
N VAL A 21 -5.00 6.95 1.42
CA VAL A 21 -4.94 7.55 0.09
C VAL A 21 -3.91 6.82 -0.77
N ASN A 22 -4.14 6.73 -2.08
CA ASN A 22 -3.18 6.14 -3.01
C ASN A 22 -2.74 7.13 -4.11
N SER A 23 -1.81 6.69 -4.95
CA SER A 23 -1.24 7.52 -6.03
C SER A 23 -2.26 7.92 -7.11
N GLU A 24 -3.38 7.24 -7.20
CA GLU A 24 -4.44 7.52 -8.19
C GLU A 24 -5.51 8.47 -7.65
N GLY A 25 -5.39 8.87 -6.38
CA GLY A 25 -6.35 9.76 -5.72
C GLY A 25 -7.55 9.05 -5.11
N ASP A 26 -7.57 7.72 -5.09
CA ASP A 26 -8.57 6.98 -4.32
C ASP A 26 -8.33 7.18 -2.84
N THR A 27 -9.40 7.24 -2.07
CA THR A 27 -9.36 7.47 -0.62
C THR A 27 -10.17 6.44 0.14
N GLU A 28 -9.79 6.22 1.40
CA GLU A 28 -10.53 5.41 2.37
C GLU A 28 -10.80 3.99 1.84
N GLY A 29 -12.03 3.51 1.99
CA GLY A 29 -12.43 2.18 1.54
C GLY A 29 -12.34 1.95 0.03
N ASN A 30 -12.29 3.02 -0.77
CA ASN A 30 -12.15 2.92 -2.23
C ASN A 30 -10.74 2.51 -2.67
N THR A 31 -9.76 2.52 -1.79
CA THR A 31 -8.39 2.10 -2.08
C THR A 31 -8.22 0.57 -2.11
N TRP A 32 -9.15 -0.16 -1.50
CA TRP A 32 -9.07 -1.62 -1.46
C TRP A 32 -9.16 -2.25 -2.85
N GLY A 33 -8.23 -3.14 -3.15
CA GLY A 33 -8.19 -3.87 -4.41
C GLY A 33 -7.84 -3.01 -5.63
N LYS A 34 -7.49 -1.75 -5.43
CA LYS A 34 -7.06 -0.85 -6.51
C LYS A 34 -5.57 -1.00 -6.78
N ARG A 35 -5.19 -0.73 -8.03
CA ARG A 35 -3.79 -0.66 -8.45
C ARG A 35 -3.29 0.76 -8.26
N ALA A 36 -2.13 0.91 -7.65
CA ALA A 36 -1.49 2.20 -7.46
C ALA A 36 0.02 2.02 -7.21
N ALA A 37 0.79 3.03 -7.54
CA ALA A 37 2.24 3.01 -7.39
C ALA A 37 2.67 3.10 -5.92
N TRP A 38 1.88 3.76 -5.12
CA TRP A 38 2.03 3.83 -3.66
C TRP A 38 0.65 3.96 -2.99
N CYS A 39 0.61 3.55 -1.74
CA CYS A 39 -0.52 3.79 -0.85
C CYS A 39 -0.01 4.30 0.48
N ASP A 40 -0.72 5.25 1.08
CA ASP A 40 -0.41 5.84 2.37
C ASP A 40 -1.55 5.65 3.35
N TYR A 41 -1.19 5.36 4.60
CA TYR A 41 -2.15 5.20 5.70
C TYR A 41 -1.66 6.05 6.88
N TYR A 42 -2.41 7.09 7.25
CA TYR A 42 -2.01 8.02 8.30
C TYR A 42 -3.13 8.23 9.32
N GLY A 43 -2.76 8.65 10.51
CA GLY A 43 -3.70 8.91 11.59
C GLY A 43 -2.99 9.28 12.89
N PRO A 44 -3.76 9.58 13.95
CA PRO A 44 -3.19 10.02 15.21
C PRO A 44 -2.53 8.88 15.99
N VAL A 45 -1.33 9.14 16.49
CA VAL A 45 -0.63 8.31 17.49
C VAL A 45 -0.08 9.26 18.56
N ASP A 46 -0.47 9.05 19.81
CA ASP A 46 -0.07 9.90 20.95
C ASP A 46 -0.26 11.40 20.69
N GLY A 47 -1.41 11.75 20.12
CA GLY A 47 -1.79 13.14 19.83
C GLY A 47 -1.12 13.77 18.61
N GLN A 48 -0.30 13.03 17.87
CA GLN A 48 0.33 13.49 16.64
C GLN A 48 -0.17 12.72 15.43
N VAL A 49 -0.42 13.39 14.31
CA VAL A 49 -0.70 12.70 13.04
C VAL A 49 0.61 12.22 12.45
N VAL A 50 0.67 10.91 12.20
CA VAL A 50 1.80 10.22 11.57
C VAL A 50 1.28 9.27 10.52
N GLY A 51 2.10 8.95 9.54
CA GLY A 51 1.73 8.04 8.46
C GLY A 51 2.83 7.08 8.09
N VAL A 52 2.43 6.03 7.40
CA VAL A 52 3.31 5.10 6.72
C VAL A 52 2.81 4.88 5.31
N ALA A 53 3.64 5.24 4.34
CA ALA A 53 3.42 4.90 2.95
C ALA A 53 4.21 3.65 2.59
N ILE A 54 3.63 2.82 1.72
CA ILE A 54 4.35 1.72 1.08
C ILE A 54 4.48 2.06 -0.40
N PHE A 55 5.70 1.98 -0.90
CA PHE A 55 6.05 2.25 -2.30
C PHE A 55 6.30 0.93 -3.03
N ASP A 56 5.64 0.77 -4.18
CA ASP A 56 5.87 -0.35 -5.09
C ASP A 56 6.85 0.09 -6.18
N HIS A 57 8.02 -0.57 -6.27
CA HIS A 57 9.05 -0.16 -7.22
C HIS A 57 8.62 -0.44 -8.66
N PRO A 58 8.87 0.46 -9.63
CA PRO A 58 8.49 0.26 -11.03
C PRO A 58 9.05 -1.02 -11.68
N SER A 59 10.16 -1.53 -11.18
CA SER A 59 10.74 -2.80 -11.66
C SER A 59 10.07 -4.05 -11.09
N ASN A 60 9.13 -3.93 -10.19
CA ASN A 60 8.44 -5.08 -9.64
C ASN A 60 7.56 -5.76 -10.69
N PRO A 61 7.49 -7.08 -10.70
CA PRO A 61 6.50 -7.80 -11.49
C PRO A 61 5.09 -7.31 -11.17
N LYS A 62 4.28 -7.07 -12.22
CA LYS A 62 2.91 -6.57 -12.13
C LYS A 62 2.78 -5.17 -11.49
N HIS A 63 3.84 -4.36 -11.52
CA HIS A 63 3.71 -2.95 -11.14
C HIS A 63 2.70 -2.21 -12.06
N PRO A 64 1.86 -1.30 -11.53
CA PRO A 64 1.60 -1.04 -10.11
C PRO A 64 0.79 -2.16 -9.46
N THR A 65 1.12 -2.45 -8.19
CA THR A 65 0.50 -3.54 -7.43
C THR A 65 -0.94 -3.26 -7.03
N TRP A 66 -1.68 -4.31 -6.66
CA TRP A 66 -2.98 -4.17 -5.97
C TRP A 66 -2.76 -3.97 -4.47
N TRP A 67 -3.62 -3.14 -3.86
CA TRP A 67 -3.54 -2.83 -2.44
C TRP A 67 -4.60 -3.56 -1.64
N HIS A 68 -4.18 -4.48 -0.78
CA HIS A 68 -5.04 -5.07 0.23
C HIS A 68 -4.93 -4.21 1.50
N VAL A 69 -5.60 -3.07 1.46
CA VAL A 69 -5.63 -2.10 2.53
C VAL A 69 -7.03 -2.01 3.11
N ARG A 70 -7.15 -2.16 4.43
CA ARG A 70 -8.44 -2.32 5.10
C ARG A 70 -8.63 -1.29 6.21
N ASP A 71 -9.89 -0.96 6.45
CA ASP A 71 -10.34 -0.02 7.46
C ASP A 71 -9.97 -0.40 8.91
N TYR A 72 -9.63 -1.67 9.15
CA TYR A 72 -9.19 -2.19 10.45
C TYR A 72 -7.66 -2.24 10.61
N GLY A 73 -6.91 -1.55 9.77
CA GLY A 73 -5.45 -1.39 9.90
C GLY A 73 -4.59 -2.46 9.24
N LEU A 74 -5.16 -3.39 8.47
CA LEU A 74 -4.37 -4.23 7.56
C LEU A 74 -3.91 -3.36 6.39
N PHE A 75 -2.61 -3.40 6.09
CA PHE A 75 -2.03 -2.62 5.01
C PHE A 75 -1.00 -3.47 4.25
N ALA A 76 -1.33 -3.85 3.02
CA ALA A 76 -0.54 -4.79 2.24
C ALA A 76 -0.50 -4.46 0.75
N ALA A 77 0.70 -4.54 0.16
CA ALA A 77 0.89 -4.69 -1.28
C ALA A 77 0.72 -6.17 -1.64
N ASN A 78 -0.20 -6.48 -2.56
CA ASN A 78 -0.52 -7.85 -2.95
C ASN A 78 -0.53 -8.03 -4.48
N PRO A 79 0.61 -8.38 -5.09
CA PRO A 79 0.69 -8.61 -6.54
C PRO A 79 0.04 -9.93 -7.01
N PHE A 80 -0.45 -10.75 -6.09
CA PHE A 80 -1.02 -12.07 -6.39
C PHE A 80 -2.55 -12.10 -6.36
N GLY A 81 -3.19 -11.04 -5.87
CA GLY A 81 -4.61 -11.04 -5.55
C GLY A 81 -5.56 -10.65 -6.70
N VAL A 82 -5.12 -10.63 -7.97
CA VAL A 82 -5.94 -10.16 -9.08
C VAL A 82 -7.25 -10.93 -9.23
N HIS A 83 -7.24 -12.24 -8.99
CA HIS A 83 -8.44 -13.08 -8.99
C HIS A 83 -9.50 -12.52 -8.02
N ASP A 84 -9.10 -12.22 -6.78
CA ASP A 84 -10.00 -11.74 -5.74
C ASP A 84 -10.42 -10.28 -5.94
N PHE A 85 -9.47 -9.41 -6.30
CA PHE A 85 -9.70 -7.97 -6.42
C PHE A 85 -10.51 -7.59 -7.65
N GLU A 86 -10.30 -8.29 -8.77
CA GLU A 86 -10.95 -7.99 -10.06
C GLU A 86 -11.99 -9.04 -10.45
N LYS A 87 -12.29 -10.00 -9.57
CA LYS A 87 -13.25 -11.10 -9.81
C LYS A 87 -12.93 -11.88 -11.09
N LYS A 88 -11.67 -12.11 -11.35
CA LYS A 88 -11.21 -12.92 -12.48
C LYS A 88 -11.32 -14.42 -12.15
N ALA A 89 -11.24 -15.26 -13.18
CA ALA A 89 -11.20 -16.71 -12.98
C ALA A 89 -9.96 -17.13 -12.16
N ALA A 90 -10.08 -18.23 -11.44
CA ALA A 90 -8.99 -18.82 -10.67
C ALA A 90 -7.75 -19.06 -11.57
N GLY A 91 -6.56 -18.82 -11.03
CA GLY A 91 -5.30 -18.91 -11.76
C GLY A 91 -4.93 -17.67 -12.59
N ILE A 92 -5.88 -16.76 -12.82
CA ILE A 92 -5.56 -15.49 -13.47
C ILE A 92 -4.71 -14.64 -12.52
N GLY A 93 -3.53 -14.28 -12.98
CA GLY A 93 -2.58 -13.51 -12.18
C GLY A 93 -1.61 -14.34 -11.35
N ASP A 94 -1.69 -15.66 -11.39
CA ASP A 94 -0.70 -16.53 -10.76
C ASP A 94 0.71 -16.26 -11.31
N ILE A 95 1.69 -16.42 -10.45
CA ILE A 95 3.10 -16.36 -10.82
C ILE A 95 3.70 -17.75 -10.61
N LYS A 96 4.27 -18.32 -11.67
CA LYS A 96 5.08 -19.54 -11.58
C LYS A 96 6.56 -19.15 -11.48
N ILE A 97 7.25 -19.71 -10.52
CA ILE A 97 8.71 -19.59 -10.38
C ILE A 97 9.27 -20.99 -10.67
N PRO A 98 9.93 -21.21 -11.83
CA PRO A 98 10.55 -22.50 -12.15
C PRO A 98 11.62 -22.89 -11.13
N ALA A 99 11.88 -24.19 -11.01
CA ALA A 99 12.93 -24.67 -10.13
C ALA A 99 14.30 -24.05 -10.50
N GLY A 100 15.02 -23.54 -9.50
CA GLY A 100 16.31 -22.87 -9.67
C GLY A 100 16.21 -21.39 -10.03
N GLU A 101 15.02 -20.86 -10.27
CA GLU A 101 14.81 -19.43 -10.52
C GLU A 101 14.36 -18.68 -9.24
N SER A 102 14.49 -17.37 -9.25
CA SER A 102 14.07 -16.50 -8.15
C SER A 102 13.27 -15.31 -8.67
N LEU A 103 12.41 -14.77 -7.81
CA LEU A 103 11.63 -13.58 -8.08
C LEU A 103 11.87 -12.57 -6.96
N THR A 104 12.23 -11.35 -7.34
CA THR A 104 12.52 -10.28 -6.38
C THR A 104 11.46 -9.19 -6.46
N PHE A 105 10.96 -8.79 -5.33
CA PHE A 105 10.10 -7.61 -5.18
C PHE A 105 10.82 -6.56 -4.32
N LYS A 106 10.75 -5.31 -4.73
CA LYS A 106 11.32 -4.16 -4.03
C LYS A 106 10.20 -3.28 -3.51
N TYR A 107 10.20 -3.05 -2.21
CA TYR A 107 9.27 -2.15 -1.54
C TYR A 107 10.01 -1.23 -0.60
N ARG A 108 9.48 0.00 -0.41
CA ARG A 108 9.96 0.91 0.62
C ARG A 108 8.82 1.26 1.55
N PHE A 109 9.08 1.19 2.86
CA PHE A 109 8.25 1.81 3.87
C PHE A 109 8.78 3.22 4.13
N TYR A 110 7.90 4.19 4.04
CA TYR A 110 8.21 5.59 4.30
C TYR A 110 7.35 6.09 5.45
N PHE A 111 7.98 6.36 6.58
CA PHE A 111 7.32 6.89 7.77
C PHE A 111 7.41 8.41 7.74
N HIS A 112 6.30 9.10 8.01
CA HIS A 112 6.25 10.56 7.95
C HIS A 112 5.34 11.15 9.03
N LYS A 113 5.49 12.45 9.27
CA LYS A 113 4.57 13.27 10.06
C LYS A 113 3.49 13.85 9.17
N GLY A 114 2.31 14.06 9.75
CA GLY A 114 1.17 14.65 9.06
C GLY A 114 0.51 13.70 8.05
N ASP A 115 -0.25 14.30 7.14
CA ASP A 115 -0.90 13.64 6.02
C ASP A 115 0.08 13.35 4.85
N GLU A 116 -0.42 12.79 3.76
CA GLU A 116 0.38 12.45 2.57
C GLU A 116 1.01 13.68 1.89
N LYS A 117 0.39 14.86 2.02
CA LYS A 117 0.91 16.10 1.43
C LYS A 117 2.01 16.69 2.30
N GLN A 118 1.79 16.76 3.61
CA GLN A 118 2.79 17.22 4.59
C GLN A 118 4.01 16.28 4.58
N GLY A 119 3.78 14.97 4.47
CA GLY A 119 4.81 13.94 4.33
C GLY A 119 5.49 13.93 2.96
N LYS A 120 4.99 14.70 1.98
CA LYS A 120 5.53 14.74 0.60
C LYS A 120 5.64 13.34 -0.04
N VAL A 121 4.68 12.47 0.23
CA VAL A 121 4.70 11.05 -0.15
C VAL A 121 4.94 10.87 -1.65
N ALA A 122 4.23 11.62 -2.49
CA ALA A 122 4.40 11.54 -3.94
C ALA A 122 5.80 11.96 -4.42
N GLN A 123 6.44 12.92 -3.76
CA GLN A 123 7.82 13.31 -4.07
C GLN A 123 8.78 12.19 -3.67
N GLN A 124 8.65 11.68 -2.46
CA GLN A 124 9.48 10.58 -1.95
C GLN A 124 9.34 9.31 -2.78
N TYR A 125 8.15 9.05 -3.31
CA TYR A 125 7.95 7.97 -4.26
C TYR A 125 8.75 8.19 -5.55
N ARG A 126 8.70 9.38 -6.15
CA ARG A 126 9.47 9.67 -7.39
C ARG A 126 10.98 9.47 -7.20
N GLU A 127 11.50 9.89 -6.05
CA GLU A 127 12.92 9.68 -5.71
C GLU A 127 13.24 8.18 -5.59
N TYR A 128 12.36 7.41 -4.93
CA TYR A 128 12.50 5.96 -4.82
C TYR A 128 12.40 5.24 -6.18
N ALA A 129 11.43 5.63 -7.00
CA ALA A 129 11.19 5.01 -8.30
C ALA A 129 12.37 5.19 -9.28
N ALA A 130 13.18 6.24 -9.08
CA ALA A 130 14.40 6.49 -9.84
C ALA A 130 15.60 5.63 -9.38
N THR A 131 15.50 4.88 -8.29
CA THR A 131 16.56 3.97 -7.84
C THR A 131 16.55 2.68 -8.69
N LYS A 132 17.69 1.99 -8.71
CA LYS A 132 17.80 0.71 -9.43
C LYS A 132 17.36 -0.48 -8.58
#